data_ddcfc45770e51e3116c268ec550fa42c
#
_entry.id   ddcfc45770e51e3116c268ec550fa42c
#
_cell.length_a   1.000
_cell.length_b   1.000
_cell.length_c   1.000
_cell.angle_alpha   90.00
_cell.angle_beta   90.00
_cell.angle_gamma   90.00
#
_symmetry.space_group_name_H-M   'P 1'
#
loop_
_entity.id
_entity.type
_entity.pdbx_description
1 polymer ?
#
loop_
_entity_poly.entity_id
_entity_poly.type
_entity_poly.pdbx_seq_one_letter_code
_entity_poly.pdbx_strand_id
1 'polypeptide(L)'
;KDVTKEIRKPEVSIAASNVATIPSVRLKLVDIQRKLAEKSSVVMDGRDIGTYVLPNAELKIFLTADVDERARRRYKELIEKKAETNFESVREEILFRDKNDSERDFCEKCFL
;
A
#
# COMPACT_ATOMS: atom_id res chain seq x y z
N LYS A 1 5.00 -9.17 -20.91
CA LYS A 1 3.94 -8.23 -21.28
C LYS A 1 4.05 -7.02 -20.34
N ASP A 2 4.11 -5.82 -20.90
CA ASP A 2 4.07 -4.58 -20.09
C ASP A 2 2.65 -4.36 -19.56
N VAL A 3 2.52 -4.23 -18.25
CA VAL A 3 1.26 -4.03 -17.53
C VAL A 3 1.23 -2.71 -16.75
N THR A 4 2.16 -1.81 -17.06
CA THR A 4 2.36 -0.54 -16.31
C THR A 4 1.10 0.32 -16.23
N LYS A 5 0.29 0.33 -17.28
CA LYS A 5 -0.97 1.09 -17.30
C LYS A 5 -2.08 0.38 -16.54
N GLU A 6 -2.17 -0.93 -16.71
CA GLU A 6 -3.21 -1.78 -16.10
C GLU A 6 -3.12 -1.79 -14.58
N ILE A 7 -1.93 -1.92 -14.01
CA ILE A 7 -1.74 -1.97 -12.54
C ILE A 7 -2.07 -0.66 -11.82
N ARG A 8 -2.25 0.44 -12.55
CA ARG A 8 -2.57 1.76 -11.98
C ARG A 8 -4.06 2.09 -11.97
N LYS A 9 -4.88 1.16 -12.40
CA LYS A 9 -6.34 1.32 -12.37
C LYS A 9 -6.86 1.19 -10.93
N PRO A 10 -7.92 1.95 -10.56
CA PRO A 10 -8.51 1.90 -9.22
C PRO A 10 -8.93 0.49 -8.78
N GLU A 11 -9.59 -0.25 -9.65
CA GLU A 11 -10.03 -1.62 -9.38
C GLU A 11 -8.89 -2.57 -9.06
N VAL A 12 -7.72 -2.37 -9.66
CA VAL A 12 -6.51 -3.18 -9.36
C VAL A 12 -5.95 -2.83 -7.98
N SER A 13 -6.03 -1.57 -7.57
CA SER A 13 -5.62 -1.14 -6.23
C SER A 13 -6.47 -1.81 -5.14
N ILE A 14 -7.79 -1.88 -5.33
CA ILE A 14 -8.71 -2.57 -4.42
C ILE A 14 -8.44 -4.06 -4.41
N ALA A 15 -8.31 -4.69 -5.57
CA ALA A 15 -8.01 -6.11 -5.69
C ALA A 15 -6.69 -6.48 -5.00
N ALA A 16 -5.64 -5.66 -5.17
CA ALA A 16 -4.35 -5.87 -4.52
C ALA A 16 -4.46 -5.78 -2.99
N SER A 17 -5.24 -4.83 -2.47
CA SER A 17 -5.50 -4.72 -1.03
C SER A 17 -6.21 -5.97 -0.49
N ASN A 18 -7.25 -6.44 -1.20
CA ASN A 18 -7.99 -7.64 -0.80
C ASN A 18 -7.14 -8.91 -0.85
N VAL A 19 -6.34 -9.11 -1.90
CA VAL A 19 -5.44 -10.26 -2.02
C VAL A 19 -4.38 -10.24 -0.91
N ALA A 20 -3.90 -9.06 -0.52
CA ALA A 20 -2.93 -8.90 0.56
C ALA A 20 -3.47 -9.25 1.96
N THR A 21 -4.78 -9.42 2.13
CA THR A 21 -5.37 -9.93 3.38
C THR A 21 -5.29 -11.46 3.50
N ILE A 22 -5.02 -12.19 2.42
CA ILE A 22 -4.89 -13.65 2.42
C ILE A 22 -3.54 -14.04 3.05
N PRO A 23 -3.51 -14.73 4.22
CA PRO A 23 -2.28 -14.97 4.97
C PRO A 23 -1.19 -15.68 4.17
N SER A 24 -1.54 -16.73 3.41
CA SER A 24 -0.59 -17.49 2.61
C SER A 24 0.07 -16.67 1.50
N VAL A 25 -0.69 -15.80 0.83
CA VAL A 25 -0.18 -14.87 -0.18
C VAL A 25 0.75 -13.86 0.47
N ARG A 26 0.32 -13.30 1.58
CA ARG A 26 1.11 -12.31 2.33
C ARG A 26 2.46 -12.87 2.78
N LEU A 27 2.48 -14.03 3.44
CA LEU A 27 3.71 -14.67 3.88
C LEU A 27 4.67 -14.96 2.72
N LYS A 28 4.13 -15.38 1.58
CA LYS A 28 4.93 -15.61 0.38
C LYS A 28 5.56 -14.33 -0.17
N LEU A 29 4.82 -13.23 -0.18
CA LEU A 29 5.34 -11.94 -0.61
C LEU A 29 6.41 -11.41 0.34
N VAL A 30 6.21 -11.53 1.65
CA VAL A 30 7.23 -11.16 2.66
C VAL A 30 8.52 -11.97 2.48
N ASP A 31 8.43 -13.28 2.25
CA ASP A 31 9.59 -14.13 1.97
C ASP A 31 10.38 -13.65 0.73
N ILE A 32 9.69 -13.30 -0.34
CA ILE A 32 10.30 -12.77 -1.55
C ILE A 32 10.99 -11.44 -1.28
N GLN A 33 10.33 -10.52 -0.57
CA GLN A 33 10.88 -9.20 -0.25
C GLN A 33 12.14 -9.31 0.62
N ARG A 34 12.14 -10.18 1.63
CA ARG A 34 13.31 -10.45 2.48
C ARG A 34 14.48 -11.01 1.67
N LYS A 35 14.22 -11.97 0.80
CA LYS A 35 15.25 -12.54 -0.09
C LYS A 35 15.86 -11.52 -1.06
N LEU A 36 15.09 -10.53 -1.48
CA LEU A 36 15.63 -9.43 -2.30
C LEU A 36 16.58 -8.56 -1.47
N ALA A 37 16.18 -8.22 -0.25
CA ALA A 37 17.00 -7.40 0.65
C ALA A 37 18.29 -8.11 1.13
N GLU A 38 18.29 -9.44 1.21
CA GLU A 38 19.50 -10.23 1.52
C GLU A 38 20.55 -10.20 0.39
N LYS A 39 20.11 -10.01 -0.85
CA LYS A 39 20.98 -10.08 -2.02
C LYS A 39 21.57 -8.75 -2.46
N SER A 40 20.99 -7.65 -2.06
CA SER A 40 21.40 -6.31 -2.50
C SER A 40 20.87 -5.22 -1.57
N SER A 41 21.48 -4.05 -1.60
CA SER A 41 20.90 -2.85 -0.99
C SER A 41 19.59 -2.51 -1.68
N VAL A 42 18.54 -2.25 -0.89
CA VAL A 42 17.19 -1.99 -1.39
C VAL A 42 16.60 -0.73 -0.77
N VAL A 43 15.75 -0.08 -1.53
CA VAL A 43 14.81 0.93 -1.04
C VAL A 43 13.42 0.39 -1.30
N MET A 44 12.65 0.19 -0.25
CA MET A 44 11.29 -0.34 -0.34
C MET A 44 10.30 0.63 0.28
N ASP A 45 9.21 0.88 -0.41
CA ASP A 45 8.06 1.59 0.13
C ASP A 45 6.90 0.62 0.38
N GLY A 46 6.13 0.90 1.39
CA GLY A 46 4.97 0.09 1.76
C GLY A 46 4.49 0.47 3.16
N ARG A 47 3.44 -0.19 3.61
CA ARG A 47 2.77 0.18 4.87
C ARG A 47 3.39 -0.49 6.09
N ASP A 48 4.01 -1.63 5.91
CA ASP A 48 4.57 -2.48 6.97
C ASP A 48 6.01 -2.95 6.68
N ILE A 49 6.67 -2.32 5.73
CA ILE A 49 8.05 -2.69 5.36
C ILE A 49 8.98 -2.57 6.56
N GLY A 50 8.97 -1.43 7.24
CA GLY A 50 9.86 -1.17 8.37
C GLY A 50 9.45 -1.83 9.69
N THR A 51 8.22 -2.34 9.80
CA THR A 51 7.69 -2.96 11.03
C THR A 51 7.67 -4.48 10.96
N TYR A 52 7.28 -5.03 9.82
CA TYR A 52 7.09 -6.47 9.65
C TYR A 52 8.06 -7.11 8.65
N VAL A 53 8.23 -6.51 7.47
CA VAL A 53 9.04 -7.12 6.40
C VAL A 53 10.53 -7.04 6.73
N LEU A 54 11.03 -5.83 7.01
CA LEU A 54 12.43 -5.52 7.30
C LEU A 54 12.55 -4.78 8.65
N PRO A 55 12.26 -5.44 9.79
CA PRO A 55 12.26 -4.79 11.10
C PRO A 55 13.65 -4.30 11.54
N ASN A 56 14.71 -4.85 10.95
CA ASN A 56 16.10 -4.49 11.23
C ASN A 56 16.71 -3.57 10.14
N ALA A 57 15.89 -2.92 9.31
CA ALA A 57 16.39 -1.99 8.31
C ALA A 57 17.18 -0.84 8.96
N GLU A 58 18.32 -0.47 8.38
CA GLU A 58 19.23 0.56 8.88
C GLU A 58 18.56 1.95 8.93
N LEU A 59 17.71 2.24 7.97
CA LEU A 59 16.92 3.47 7.92
C LEU A 59 15.44 3.15 7.70
N LYS A 60 14.60 3.67 8.57
CA LYS A 60 13.15 3.57 8.47
C LYS A 60 12.54 4.95 8.52
N ILE A 61 11.78 5.31 7.49
CA ILE A 61 11.08 6.57 7.39
C ILE A 61 9.58 6.28 7.43
N PHE A 62 8.87 6.86 8.40
CA PHE A 62 7.42 6.79 8.46
C PHE A 62 6.82 8.08 7.90
N LEU A 63 6.18 7.96 6.74
CA LEU A 63 5.53 9.09 6.07
C LEU A 63 4.04 9.11 6.43
N THR A 64 3.58 10.18 7.04
CA THR A 64 2.18 10.36 7.43
C THR A 64 1.57 11.58 6.75
N ALA A 65 0.29 11.51 6.46
CA ALA A 65 -0.52 12.62 5.99
C ALA A 65 -1.99 12.39 6.40
N ASP A 66 -2.69 13.49 6.65
CA ASP A 66 -4.11 13.46 6.92
C ASP A 66 -4.91 12.80 5.78
N VAL A 67 -6.02 12.13 6.12
CA VAL A 67 -6.86 11.41 5.15
C VAL A 67 -7.39 12.35 4.07
N ASP A 68 -7.84 13.54 4.46
CA ASP A 68 -8.43 14.49 3.51
C ASP A 68 -7.37 15.06 2.56
N GLU A 69 -6.13 15.25 3.06
CA GLU A 69 -5.01 15.66 2.21
C GLU A 69 -4.62 14.55 1.22
N ARG A 70 -4.58 13.29 1.65
CA ARG A 70 -4.34 12.14 0.76
C ARG A 70 -5.45 12.00 -0.28
N ALA A 71 -6.71 12.18 0.13
CA ALA A 71 -7.86 12.14 -0.76
C ALA A 71 -7.81 13.28 -1.80
N ARG A 72 -7.42 14.49 -1.39
CA ARG A 72 -7.28 15.65 -2.29
C ARG A 72 -6.21 15.41 -3.36
N ARG A 73 -5.05 14.89 -2.96
CA ARG A 73 -3.96 14.55 -3.91
C ARG A 73 -4.41 13.47 -4.89
N ARG A 74 -5.05 12.42 -4.39
CA ARG A 74 -5.54 11.32 -5.23
C ARG A 74 -6.66 11.75 -6.17
N TYR A 75 -7.59 12.54 -5.69
CA TYR A 75 -8.66 13.10 -6.49
C TYR A 75 -8.11 13.95 -7.64
N LYS A 76 -7.17 14.85 -7.35
CA LYS A 76 -6.51 15.67 -8.38
C LYS A 76 -5.84 14.80 -9.45
N GLU A 77 -5.09 13.78 -9.05
CA GLU A 77 -4.45 12.83 -9.98
C GLU A 77 -5.47 12.13 -10.89
N LEU A 78 -6.61 11.71 -10.34
CA LEU A 78 -7.66 11.03 -11.09
C LEU A 78 -8.35 11.97 -12.08
N ILE A 79 -8.63 13.20 -11.70
CA ILE A 79 -9.19 14.22 -12.60
C ILE A 79 -8.22 14.54 -13.75
N GLU A 80 -6.94 14.69 -13.47
CA GLU A 80 -5.91 14.89 -14.51
C GLU A 80 -5.87 13.71 -15.51
N LYS A 81 -6.17 12.50 -15.05
CA LYS A 81 -6.29 11.29 -15.87
C LYS A 81 -7.67 11.11 -16.52
N LYS A 82 -8.56 12.09 -16.38
CA LYS A 82 -9.94 12.06 -16.92
C LYS A 82 -10.77 10.88 -16.39
N ALA A 83 -10.51 10.44 -15.15
CA ALA A 83 -11.34 9.43 -14.50
C ALA A 83 -12.63 10.07 -13.98
N GLU A 84 -13.76 9.41 -14.22
CA GLU A 84 -15.03 9.80 -13.62
C GLU A 84 -15.06 9.40 -12.15
N THR A 85 -14.90 10.37 -11.26
CA THR A 85 -14.91 10.16 -9.81
C THR A 85 -15.28 11.45 -9.09
N ASN A 86 -15.59 11.34 -7.80
CA ASN A 86 -15.78 12.49 -6.93
C ASN A 86 -14.90 12.38 -5.68
N PHE A 87 -14.74 13.48 -4.96
CA PHE A 87 -13.87 13.54 -3.79
C PHE A 87 -14.29 12.57 -2.69
N GLU A 88 -15.59 12.46 -2.40
CA GLU A 88 -16.13 11.60 -1.35
C GLU A 88 -15.82 10.12 -1.62
N SER A 89 -16.04 9.66 -2.85
CA SER A 89 -15.70 8.28 -3.24
C SER A 89 -14.21 7.99 -3.07
N VAL A 90 -13.35 8.91 -3.47
CA VAL A 90 -11.89 8.75 -3.29
C VAL A 90 -11.51 8.70 -1.79
N ARG A 91 -12.15 9.52 -0.98
CA ARG A 91 -11.95 9.54 0.48
C ARG A 91 -12.39 8.23 1.13
N GLU A 92 -13.55 7.72 0.76
CA GLU A 92 -14.07 6.44 1.26
C GLU A 92 -13.17 5.26 0.85
N GLU A 93 -12.67 5.23 -0.38
CA GLU A 93 -11.71 4.23 -0.83
C GLU A 93 -10.42 4.24 0.02
N ILE A 94 -9.91 5.43 0.36
CA ILE A 94 -8.72 5.56 1.21
C ILE A 94 -8.99 5.03 2.61
N LEU A 95 -10.13 5.41 3.22
CA LEU A 95 -10.53 4.93 4.54
C LEU A 95 -10.72 3.41 4.57
N PHE A 96 -11.39 2.85 3.57
CA PHE A 96 -11.57 1.40 3.43
C PHE A 96 -10.23 0.67 3.35
N ARG A 97 -9.30 1.21 2.57
CA ARG A 97 -7.97 0.64 2.42
C ARG A 97 -7.16 0.72 3.72
N ASP A 98 -7.19 1.86 4.40
CA ASP A 98 -6.52 2.04 5.69
C ASP A 98 -7.05 1.07 6.73
N LYS A 99 -8.37 0.87 6.76
CA LYS A 99 -9.01 -0.13 7.62
C LYS A 99 -8.51 -1.54 7.30
N ASN A 100 -8.55 -1.96 6.03
CA ASN A 100 -8.04 -3.27 5.62
C ASN A 100 -6.56 -3.46 6.00
N ASP A 101 -5.75 -2.41 5.87
CA ASP A 101 -4.33 -2.47 6.19
C ASP A 101 -4.08 -2.57 7.71
N SER A 102 -4.94 -1.95 8.54
CA SER A 102 -4.84 -1.99 10.01
C SER A 102 -5.39 -3.28 10.64
N GLU A 103 -6.39 -3.90 10.01
CA GLU A 103 -7.07 -5.10 10.52
C GLU A 103 -6.39 -6.42 10.09
N ARG A 104 -5.23 -6.38 9.43
CA ARG A 104 -4.50 -7.60 9.04
C ARG A 104 -3.94 -8.32 10.26
N ASP A 105 -4.15 -9.62 10.36
CA ASP A 105 -3.72 -10.49 11.47
C ASP A 105 -2.23 -10.42 11.84
N PHE A 106 -1.40 -9.82 10.99
CA PHE A 106 0.05 -9.68 11.17
C PHE A 106 0.49 -8.22 11.37
N CYS A 107 -0.45 -7.31 11.59
CA CYS A 107 -0.15 -5.87 11.69
C CYS A 107 -0.57 -5.25 13.04
N GLU A 108 -0.33 -5.96 14.16
CA GLU A 108 -0.62 -5.40 15.50
C GLU A 108 0.19 -4.13 15.84
N LYS A 109 1.12 -3.69 15.00
CA LYS A 109 2.01 -2.55 15.27
C LYS A 109 2.31 -1.65 14.07
N CYS A 110 1.44 -1.58 13.08
CA CYS A 110 1.69 -0.72 11.91
C CYS A 110 1.49 0.78 12.18
N PHE A 111 1.03 1.17 13.38
CA PHE A 111 0.66 2.54 13.72
C PHE A 111 1.16 3.01 15.09
N LEU A 112 2.36 2.59 15.47
CA LEU A 112 3.04 3.22 16.60
C LEU A 112 4.29 3.95 16.15
#